data_d846d94e5b6c1475ac24ea590ebe7c14
#
_entry.id   d846d94e5b6c1475ac24ea590ebe7c14
#
_cell.length_a   1.000
_cell.length_b   1.000
_cell.length_c   1.000
_cell.angle_alpha   90.00
_cell.angle_beta   90.00
_cell.angle_gamma   90.00
#
_symmetry.space_group_name_H-M   'P 1'
#
loop_
_entity.id
_entity.type
_entity.pdbx_description
1 polymer ?
#
loop_
_entity_poly.entity_id
_entity_poly.type
_entity_poly.pdbx_seq_one_letter_code
_entity_poly.pdbx_strand_id
1 'polypeptide(L)'
;MNPKKQLWIIIGIVVLNSIGLSIVLPLLPFIVSKYLPSGQVVVGMSALMSVFAACTFFAAPALGALSDRYGRKIILLISLAGSVVGYVLFGIGGALWILFLGRIIDGLTAGNISTLFAYVSDCTEPKERAKWFGYIGSAMGIGKLGGPALGGLLGSIDIALPFYVTAALIFLSGLAVYFLLPESLAPKKRTKLVTLSNFNTFSHFKDMFNLKEVKLLLLLGILFYAGQGIFQFNFIIFLKYFYKWGPTFIGIMLTLVGICDIIVRALLLPRLLKLFSEKVIGITGLIGLATGLALIVAGTIIPSMFIISMAIIGIISGASLFEPTYNGKLSQSIDESKQGKLQGVSQSLQSANNVLIPMGAAAIYIYSPGMLYATATFVVLAAAILYSKYVSETRLVKGSTRMYDN
;
A
#
# COMPACT_ATOMS: atom_id res chain seq x y z
N MET A 1 -6.47 12.76 -30.41
CA MET A 1 -5.07 12.49 -29.97
C MET A 1 -4.80 11.00 -30.11
N ASN A 2 -3.59 10.58 -30.51
CA ASN A 2 -3.24 9.16 -30.63
C ASN A 2 -3.37 8.48 -29.25
N PRO A 3 -4.07 7.32 -29.11
CA PRO A 3 -4.23 6.62 -27.84
C PRO A 3 -2.91 6.32 -27.13
N LYS A 4 -1.87 5.96 -27.83
CA LYS A 4 -0.53 5.73 -27.25
C LYS A 4 0.05 6.97 -26.57
N LYS A 5 -0.17 8.18 -27.14
CA LYS A 5 0.29 9.43 -26.52
C LYS A 5 -0.46 9.73 -25.21
N GLN A 6 -1.76 9.42 -25.15
CA GLN A 6 -2.56 9.56 -23.91
C GLN A 6 -2.02 8.66 -22.79
N LEU A 7 -1.71 7.41 -23.13
CA LEU A 7 -1.18 6.43 -22.17
C LEU A 7 0.18 6.85 -21.59
N TRP A 8 1.08 7.41 -22.40
CA TRP A 8 2.36 7.93 -21.89
C TRP A 8 2.18 9.16 -20.98
N ILE A 9 1.21 10.03 -21.27
CA ILE A 9 0.86 11.17 -20.40
C ILE A 9 0.36 10.62 -19.03
N ILE A 10 -0.48 9.58 -19.05
CA ILE A 10 -0.93 8.91 -17.82
C ILE A 10 0.24 8.37 -16.99
N ILE A 11 1.21 7.71 -17.64
CA ILE A 11 2.41 7.23 -16.95
C ILE A 11 3.16 8.40 -16.27
N GLY A 12 3.34 9.53 -16.97
CA GLY A 12 3.94 10.75 -16.39
C GLY A 12 3.16 11.27 -15.18
N ILE A 13 1.82 11.31 -15.26
CA ILE A 13 0.94 11.71 -14.15
C ILE A 13 1.10 10.75 -12.97
N VAL A 14 1.15 9.44 -13.21
CA VAL A 14 1.35 8.44 -12.15
C VAL A 14 2.70 8.62 -11.47
N VAL A 15 3.78 8.87 -12.22
CA VAL A 15 5.11 9.16 -11.65
C VAL A 15 5.06 10.37 -10.73
N LEU A 16 4.53 11.51 -11.20
CA LEU A 16 4.42 12.73 -10.41
C LEU A 16 3.60 12.54 -9.14
N ASN A 17 2.43 11.89 -9.25
CA ASN A 17 1.60 11.56 -8.11
C ASN A 17 2.31 10.66 -7.10
N SER A 18 2.98 9.61 -7.58
CA SER A 18 3.64 8.63 -6.71
C SER A 18 4.85 9.24 -6.00
N ILE A 19 5.61 10.10 -6.67
CA ILE A 19 6.68 10.89 -6.04
C ILE A 19 6.06 11.78 -4.94
N GLY A 20 5.02 12.55 -5.27
CA GLY A 20 4.36 13.45 -4.33
C GLY A 20 3.87 12.73 -3.07
N LEU A 21 3.15 11.61 -3.22
CA LEU A 21 2.67 10.82 -2.09
C LEU A 21 3.81 10.27 -1.22
N SER A 22 4.90 9.85 -1.84
CA SER A 22 6.03 9.23 -1.14
C SER A 22 6.95 10.23 -0.44
N ILE A 23 7.03 11.48 -0.93
CA ILE A 23 7.76 12.60 -0.30
C ILE A 23 7.33 12.80 1.16
N VAL A 24 6.04 12.65 1.44
CA VAL A 24 5.44 12.98 2.74
C VAL A 24 5.70 11.92 3.82
N LEU A 25 5.90 10.66 3.43
CA LEU A 25 5.98 9.54 4.37
C LEU A 25 7.01 9.73 5.50
N PRO A 26 8.28 10.12 5.25
CA PRO A 26 9.28 10.27 6.30
C PRO A 26 8.98 11.42 7.26
N LEU A 27 8.08 12.34 6.91
CA LEU A 27 7.87 13.60 7.60
C LEU A 27 6.69 13.61 8.56
N LEU A 28 5.76 12.65 8.42
CA LEU A 28 4.56 12.60 9.24
C LEU A 28 4.84 12.67 10.75
N PRO A 29 5.78 11.90 11.33
CA PRO A 29 6.05 12.01 12.76
C PRO A 29 6.72 13.33 13.15
N PHE A 30 7.37 14.03 12.20
CA PHE A 30 7.99 15.33 12.48
C PHE A 30 6.95 16.46 12.50
N ILE A 31 6.00 16.46 11.57
CA ILE A 31 4.94 17.48 11.57
C ILE A 31 3.99 17.28 12.76
N VAL A 32 3.59 16.05 13.08
CA VAL A 32 2.71 15.77 14.21
C VAL A 32 3.36 16.14 15.55
N SER A 33 4.69 15.96 15.68
CA SER A 33 5.42 16.34 16.91
C SER A 33 5.47 17.86 17.17
N LYS A 34 5.06 18.70 16.21
CA LYS A 34 4.87 20.15 16.46
C LYS A 34 3.63 20.43 17.31
N TYR A 35 2.65 19.52 17.34
CA TYR A 35 1.34 19.72 17.96
C TYR A 35 1.07 18.82 19.16
N LEU A 36 1.83 17.72 19.30
CA LEU A 36 1.60 16.72 20.34
C LEU A 36 2.89 16.42 21.11
N PRO A 37 2.80 16.18 22.43
CA PRO A 37 3.94 15.70 23.22
C PRO A 37 4.42 14.33 22.70
N SER A 38 5.71 14.02 22.93
CA SER A 38 6.38 12.83 22.37
C SER A 38 5.62 11.52 22.58
N GLY A 39 5.00 11.33 23.75
CA GLY A 39 4.22 10.12 24.06
C GLY A 39 2.90 9.99 23.26
N GLN A 40 2.38 11.08 22.69
CA GLN A 40 1.11 11.10 21.95
C GLN A 40 1.31 11.16 20.42
N VAL A 41 2.53 11.37 19.94
CA VAL A 41 2.81 11.50 18.49
C VAL A 41 2.43 10.24 17.73
N VAL A 42 2.65 9.06 18.31
CA VAL A 42 2.27 7.78 17.69
C VAL A 42 0.76 7.69 17.49
N VAL A 43 -0.02 8.12 18.49
CA VAL A 43 -1.49 8.12 18.39
C VAL A 43 -1.97 9.10 17.35
N GLY A 44 -1.47 10.34 17.37
CA GLY A 44 -1.83 11.37 16.40
C GLY A 44 -1.51 10.98 14.96
N MET A 45 -0.32 10.40 14.72
CA MET A 45 0.07 9.91 13.41
C MET A 45 -0.83 8.73 12.97
N SER A 46 -1.06 7.76 13.85
CA SER A 46 -1.92 6.60 13.57
C SER A 46 -3.35 7.02 13.30
N ALA A 47 -3.89 7.99 14.04
CA ALA A 47 -5.22 8.54 13.81
C ALA A 47 -5.31 9.24 12.45
N LEU A 48 -4.32 10.05 12.04
CA LEU A 48 -4.26 10.66 10.71
C LEU A 48 -4.25 9.63 9.58
N MET A 49 -3.51 8.53 9.76
CA MET A 49 -3.45 7.43 8.80
C MET A 49 -4.79 6.69 8.72
N SER A 50 -5.37 6.33 9.87
CA SER A 50 -6.64 5.61 9.95
C SER A 50 -7.80 6.44 9.39
N VAL A 51 -7.85 7.75 9.67
CA VAL A 51 -8.87 8.65 9.13
C VAL A 51 -8.78 8.72 7.61
N PHE A 52 -7.58 8.90 7.06
CA PHE A 52 -7.37 8.89 5.61
C PHE A 52 -7.81 7.55 4.99
N ALA A 53 -7.38 6.42 5.57
CA ALA A 53 -7.72 5.09 5.08
C ALA A 53 -9.24 4.83 5.17
N ALA A 54 -9.90 5.25 6.24
CA ALA A 54 -11.35 5.12 6.40
C ALA A 54 -12.11 5.96 5.36
N CYS A 55 -11.72 7.22 5.17
CA CYS A 55 -12.31 8.09 4.15
C CYS A 55 -12.14 7.48 2.75
N THR A 56 -10.94 6.99 2.43
CA THR A 56 -10.65 6.34 1.15
C THR A 56 -11.47 5.06 0.96
N PHE A 57 -11.60 4.24 2.01
CA PHE A 57 -12.37 2.99 1.96
C PHE A 57 -13.83 3.22 1.55
N PHE A 58 -14.47 4.25 2.09
CA PHE A 58 -15.84 4.60 1.74
C PHE A 58 -15.94 5.39 0.43
N ALA A 59 -14.99 6.25 0.14
CA ALA A 59 -15.04 7.11 -1.04
C ALA A 59 -14.66 6.39 -2.34
N ALA A 60 -13.73 5.43 -2.31
CA ALA A 60 -13.22 4.80 -3.54
C ALA A 60 -14.30 4.10 -4.40
N PRO A 61 -15.22 3.29 -3.84
CA PRO A 61 -16.33 2.73 -4.62
C PRO A 61 -17.26 3.80 -5.19
N ALA A 62 -17.53 4.85 -4.40
CA ALA A 62 -18.37 5.96 -4.82
C ALA A 62 -17.76 6.73 -5.99
N LEU A 63 -16.48 7.08 -5.89
CA LEU A 63 -15.75 7.77 -6.95
C LEU A 63 -15.62 6.90 -8.20
N GLY A 64 -15.44 5.58 -8.05
CA GLY A 64 -15.48 4.64 -9.17
C GLY A 64 -16.83 4.68 -9.92
N ALA A 65 -17.94 4.55 -9.20
CA ALA A 65 -19.28 4.61 -9.77
C ALA A 65 -19.61 6.00 -10.40
N LEU A 66 -19.16 7.07 -9.76
CA LEU A 66 -19.30 8.44 -10.30
C LEU A 66 -18.44 8.61 -11.57
N SER A 67 -17.26 7.99 -11.61
CA SER A 67 -16.38 7.97 -12.79
C SER A 67 -17.02 7.24 -13.99
N ASP A 68 -17.77 6.15 -13.73
CA ASP A 68 -18.53 5.44 -14.75
C ASP A 68 -19.73 6.24 -15.27
N ARG A 69 -20.26 7.15 -14.46
CA ARG A 69 -21.44 7.97 -14.83
C ARG A 69 -21.05 9.30 -15.48
N TYR A 70 -20.14 10.04 -14.86
CA TYR A 70 -19.82 11.42 -15.27
C TYR A 70 -18.62 11.49 -16.22
N GLY A 71 -17.82 10.42 -16.27
CA GLY A 71 -16.62 10.33 -17.06
C GLY A 71 -15.35 10.30 -16.20
N ARG A 72 -14.27 9.75 -16.76
CA ARG A 72 -13.00 9.53 -16.07
C ARG A 72 -12.31 10.85 -15.74
N LYS A 73 -12.27 11.76 -16.73
CA LYS A 73 -11.54 13.02 -16.62
C LYS A 73 -12.01 13.89 -15.47
N ILE A 74 -13.34 14.07 -15.31
CA ILE A 74 -13.87 14.94 -14.27
C ILE A 74 -13.59 14.41 -12.87
N ILE A 75 -13.74 13.10 -12.66
CA ILE A 75 -13.47 12.47 -11.35
C ILE A 75 -11.98 12.51 -11.03
N LEU A 76 -11.12 12.32 -12.03
CA LEU A 76 -9.68 12.44 -11.87
C LEU A 76 -9.27 13.86 -11.45
N LEU A 77 -9.88 14.89 -12.06
CA LEU A 77 -9.63 16.28 -11.70
C LEU A 77 -10.11 16.61 -10.28
N ILE A 78 -11.30 16.13 -9.88
CA ILE A 78 -11.83 16.30 -8.51
C ILE A 78 -10.90 15.63 -7.51
N SER A 79 -10.43 14.41 -7.79
CA SER A 79 -9.52 13.67 -6.93
C SER A 79 -8.18 14.40 -6.76
N LEU A 80 -7.60 14.88 -7.86
CA LEU A 80 -6.34 15.63 -7.80
C LEU A 80 -6.49 16.97 -7.09
N ALA A 81 -7.60 17.68 -7.32
CA ALA A 81 -7.88 18.95 -6.63
C ALA A 81 -8.02 18.76 -5.12
N GLY A 82 -8.73 17.71 -4.68
CA GLY A 82 -8.85 17.38 -3.25
C GLY A 82 -7.51 17.05 -2.61
N SER A 83 -6.66 16.28 -3.31
CA SER A 83 -5.29 16.00 -2.84
C SER A 83 -4.45 17.27 -2.74
N VAL A 84 -4.52 18.19 -3.72
CA VAL A 84 -3.84 19.51 -3.65
C VAL A 84 -4.26 20.26 -2.39
N VAL A 85 -5.59 20.39 -2.15
CA VAL A 85 -6.11 21.07 -0.96
C VAL A 85 -5.62 20.38 0.31
N GLY A 86 -5.67 19.04 0.38
CA GLY A 86 -5.20 18.28 1.52
C GLY A 86 -3.73 18.56 1.84
N TYR A 87 -2.84 18.53 0.84
CA TYR A 87 -1.41 18.78 1.06
C TYR A 87 -1.09 20.25 1.34
N VAL A 88 -1.82 21.20 0.77
CA VAL A 88 -1.69 22.61 1.12
C VAL A 88 -2.06 22.83 2.60
N LEU A 89 -3.14 22.23 3.10
CA LEU A 89 -3.51 22.27 4.51
C LEU A 89 -2.43 21.69 5.42
N PHE A 90 -1.78 20.60 5.01
CA PHE A 90 -0.61 20.06 5.73
C PHE A 90 0.56 21.04 5.76
N GLY A 91 0.84 21.71 4.65
CA GLY A 91 1.91 22.71 4.56
C GLY A 91 1.64 23.95 5.42
N ILE A 92 0.40 24.46 5.42
CA ILE A 92 -0.04 25.59 6.26
C ILE A 92 0.10 25.19 7.75
N GLY A 93 -0.30 23.99 8.12
CA GLY A 93 -0.23 23.53 9.50
C GLY A 93 -1.07 24.42 10.44
N GLY A 94 -0.43 24.94 11.49
CA GLY A 94 -1.04 25.84 12.47
C GLY A 94 -1.75 25.12 13.62
N ALA A 95 -2.50 24.03 13.34
CA ALA A 95 -3.16 23.23 14.34
C ALA A 95 -3.35 21.77 13.88
N LEU A 96 -3.41 20.84 14.83
CA LEU A 96 -3.58 19.41 14.52
C LEU A 96 -4.88 19.12 13.75
N TRP A 97 -5.98 19.79 14.07
CA TRP A 97 -7.25 19.61 13.37
C TRP A 97 -7.18 19.96 11.88
N ILE A 98 -6.29 20.90 11.47
CA ILE A 98 -6.07 21.25 10.07
C ILE A 98 -5.45 20.07 9.32
N LEU A 99 -4.52 19.33 9.95
CA LEU A 99 -3.95 18.12 9.39
C LEU A 99 -5.02 17.03 9.20
N PHE A 100 -5.93 16.88 10.18
CA PHE A 100 -7.07 15.97 10.06
C PHE A 100 -8.02 16.38 8.92
N LEU A 101 -8.34 17.66 8.81
CA LEU A 101 -9.16 18.18 7.72
C LEU A 101 -8.51 17.89 6.35
N GLY A 102 -7.21 18.11 6.22
CA GLY A 102 -6.45 17.75 5.02
C GLY A 102 -6.55 16.27 4.68
N ARG A 103 -6.43 15.36 5.68
CA ARG A 103 -6.58 13.91 5.48
C ARG A 103 -8.00 13.50 5.12
N ILE A 104 -9.01 14.13 5.69
CA ILE A 104 -10.42 13.86 5.35
C ILE A 104 -10.70 14.27 3.90
N ILE A 105 -10.29 15.47 3.49
CA ILE A 105 -10.51 15.96 2.13
C ILE A 105 -9.76 15.06 1.12
N ASP A 106 -8.47 14.80 1.35
CA ASP A 106 -7.66 13.94 0.49
C ASP A 106 -8.22 12.51 0.42
N GLY A 107 -8.63 11.93 1.55
CA GLY A 107 -9.21 10.60 1.62
C GLY A 107 -10.57 10.49 0.93
N LEU A 108 -11.47 11.47 1.12
CA LEU A 108 -12.78 11.50 0.47
C LEU A 108 -12.68 11.70 -1.06
N THR A 109 -11.58 12.22 -1.54
CA THR A 109 -11.32 12.43 -2.97
C THR A 109 -10.32 11.42 -3.55
N ALA A 110 -9.88 10.42 -2.80
CA ALA A 110 -8.86 9.44 -3.19
C ALA A 110 -9.35 8.42 -4.23
N GLY A 111 -9.77 8.90 -5.39
CA GLY A 111 -10.22 8.08 -6.54
C GLY A 111 -9.26 8.09 -7.72
N ASN A 112 -8.12 8.78 -7.63
CA ASN A 112 -7.21 9.01 -8.75
C ASN A 112 -6.64 7.71 -9.32
N ILE A 113 -6.12 6.79 -8.50
CA ILE A 113 -5.47 5.55 -8.96
C ILE A 113 -6.48 4.62 -9.66
N SER A 114 -7.63 4.35 -9.05
CA SER A 114 -8.66 3.51 -9.65
C SER A 114 -9.19 4.09 -10.96
N THR A 115 -9.38 5.41 -11.02
CA THR A 115 -9.81 6.11 -12.23
C THR A 115 -8.76 6.07 -13.33
N LEU A 116 -7.44 6.15 -13.00
CA LEU A 116 -6.35 5.99 -13.98
C LEU A 116 -6.31 4.58 -14.57
N PHE A 117 -6.47 3.53 -13.74
CA PHE A 117 -6.60 2.16 -14.24
C PHE A 117 -7.81 1.99 -15.18
N ALA A 118 -8.97 2.57 -14.81
CA ALA A 118 -10.14 2.56 -15.64
C ALA A 118 -9.93 3.31 -16.97
N TYR A 119 -9.29 4.49 -16.92
CA TYR A 119 -8.94 5.27 -18.12
C TYR A 119 -8.04 4.46 -19.07
N VAL A 120 -7.01 3.79 -18.54
CA VAL A 120 -6.13 2.92 -19.34
C VAL A 120 -6.92 1.77 -19.95
N SER A 121 -7.84 1.15 -19.19
CA SER A 121 -8.71 0.08 -19.70
C SER A 121 -9.62 0.54 -20.85
N ASP A 122 -10.09 1.79 -20.80
CA ASP A 122 -10.93 2.39 -21.86
C ASP A 122 -10.14 2.68 -23.13
N CYS A 123 -8.82 2.96 -23.01
CA CYS A 123 -7.92 3.34 -24.11
C CYS A 123 -7.13 2.17 -24.71
N THR A 124 -7.22 0.96 -24.13
CA THR A 124 -6.42 -0.20 -24.54
C THR A 124 -7.26 -1.41 -24.91
N GLU A 125 -6.78 -2.17 -25.88
CA GLU A 125 -7.33 -3.49 -26.16
C GLU A 125 -7.04 -4.48 -25.01
N PRO A 126 -7.90 -5.48 -24.76
CA PRO A 126 -7.71 -6.45 -23.68
C PRO A 126 -6.33 -7.10 -23.64
N LYS A 127 -5.75 -7.39 -24.80
CA LYS A 127 -4.42 -8.01 -24.95
C LYS A 127 -3.26 -7.11 -24.49
N GLU A 128 -3.42 -5.78 -24.55
CA GLU A 128 -2.38 -4.82 -24.18
C GLU A 128 -2.52 -4.30 -22.72
N ARG A 129 -3.68 -4.50 -22.07
CA ARG A 129 -3.97 -3.98 -20.73
C ARG A 129 -2.92 -4.37 -19.70
N ALA A 130 -2.55 -5.65 -19.67
CA ALA A 130 -1.56 -6.15 -18.71
C ALA A 130 -0.21 -5.43 -18.83
N LYS A 131 0.22 -5.13 -20.06
CA LYS A 131 1.45 -4.36 -20.33
C LYS A 131 1.37 -2.95 -19.78
N TRP A 132 0.27 -2.23 -20.04
CA TRP A 132 0.09 -0.85 -19.57
C TRP A 132 -0.11 -0.77 -18.07
N PHE A 133 -0.78 -1.74 -17.45
CA PHE A 133 -0.87 -1.85 -16.00
C PHE A 133 0.50 -2.12 -15.37
N GLY A 134 1.35 -2.90 -16.04
CA GLY A 134 2.76 -3.07 -15.64
C GLY A 134 3.54 -1.75 -15.67
N TYR A 135 3.34 -0.91 -16.68
CA TYR A 135 3.96 0.42 -16.73
C TYR A 135 3.46 1.35 -15.62
N ILE A 136 2.15 1.32 -15.28
CA ILE A 136 1.61 2.04 -14.11
C ILE A 136 2.31 1.57 -12.83
N GLY A 137 2.41 0.25 -12.63
CA GLY A 137 3.10 -0.32 -11.48
C GLY A 137 4.57 0.13 -11.38
N SER A 138 5.27 0.13 -12.51
CA SER A 138 6.66 0.62 -12.58
C SER A 138 6.77 2.12 -12.27
N ALA A 139 5.84 2.93 -12.77
CA ALA A 139 5.76 4.37 -12.48
C ALA A 139 5.53 4.64 -10.99
N MET A 140 4.64 3.85 -10.34
CA MET A 140 4.43 3.90 -8.90
C MET A 140 5.70 3.49 -8.13
N GLY A 141 6.43 2.49 -8.62
CA GLY A 141 7.72 2.06 -8.05
C GLY A 141 8.77 3.17 -8.07
N ILE A 142 8.89 3.91 -9.17
CA ILE A 142 9.81 5.06 -9.29
C ILE A 142 9.49 6.11 -8.23
N GLY A 143 8.22 6.43 -8.03
CA GLY A 143 7.79 7.38 -7.02
C GLY A 143 8.14 6.93 -5.60
N LYS A 144 7.85 5.67 -5.29
CA LYS A 144 8.19 5.07 -3.98
C LYS A 144 9.69 5.05 -3.72
N LEU A 145 10.51 4.94 -4.77
CA LEU A 145 11.95 4.92 -4.66
C LEU A 145 12.53 6.32 -4.40
N GLY A 146 12.17 7.31 -5.20
CA GLY A 146 12.77 8.64 -5.15
C GLY A 146 12.11 9.60 -4.14
N GLY A 147 10.82 9.41 -3.89
CA GLY A 147 10.03 10.31 -3.04
C GLY A 147 10.58 10.47 -1.62
N PRO A 148 10.86 9.39 -0.86
CA PRO A 148 11.32 9.51 0.52
C PRO A 148 12.66 10.25 0.67
N ALA A 149 13.62 10.05 -0.24
CA ALA A 149 14.88 10.79 -0.22
C ALA A 149 14.65 12.28 -0.44
N LEU A 150 13.84 12.63 -1.45
CA LEU A 150 13.46 14.03 -1.71
C LEU A 150 12.71 14.61 -0.50
N GLY A 151 11.80 13.87 0.09
CA GLY A 151 11.06 14.28 1.27
C GLY A 151 11.97 14.54 2.46
N GLY A 152 12.90 13.64 2.72
CA GLY A 152 13.89 13.79 3.79
C GLY A 152 14.79 15.01 3.59
N LEU A 153 15.29 15.23 2.38
CA LEU A 153 16.13 16.38 2.02
C LEU A 153 15.36 17.71 2.15
N LEU A 154 14.19 17.81 1.55
CA LEU A 154 13.35 19.01 1.64
C LEU A 154 12.89 19.26 3.08
N GLY A 155 12.54 18.22 3.82
CA GLY A 155 12.09 18.30 5.21
C GLY A 155 13.19 18.69 6.19
N SER A 156 14.47 18.56 5.82
CA SER A 156 15.59 19.08 6.62
C SER A 156 15.78 20.59 6.46
N ILE A 157 15.29 21.17 5.36
CA ILE A 157 15.29 22.61 5.13
C ILE A 157 14.09 23.23 5.86
N ASP A 158 12.89 22.74 5.58
CA ASP A 158 11.64 23.11 6.24
C ASP A 158 10.66 21.94 6.18
N ILE A 159 10.02 21.62 7.31
CA ILE A 159 9.05 20.51 7.43
C ILE A 159 7.80 20.73 6.56
N ALA A 160 7.43 21.97 6.27
CA ALA A 160 6.27 22.31 5.43
C ALA A 160 6.59 22.19 3.93
N LEU A 161 7.83 22.42 3.53
CA LEU A 161 8.26 22.47 2.12
C LEU A 161 7.87 21.20 1.33
N PRO A 162 8.09 19.98 1.81
CA PRO A 162 7.68 18.75 1.13
C PRO A 162 6.19 18.68 0.80
N PHE A 163 5.35 19.20 1.69
CA PHE A 163 3.90 19.21 1.47
C PHE A 163 3.50 20.19 0.35
N TYR A 164 4.12 21.36 0.29
CA TYR A 164 3.90 22.31 -0.81
C TYR A 164 4.43 21.78 -2.14
N VAL A 165 5.61 21.13 -2.13
CA VAL A 165 6.15 20.48 -3.34
C VAL A 165 5.23 19.37 -3.80
N THR A 166 4.70 18.54 -2.90
CA THR A 166 3.70 17.52 -3.23
C THR A 166 2.45 18.12 -3.82
N ALA A 167 1.90 19.19 -3.21
CA ALA A 167 0.73 19.89 -3.74
C ALA A 167 0.99 20.44 -5.16
N ALA A 168 2.17 21.01 -5.40
CA ALA A 168 2.57 21.50 -6.71
C ALA A 168 2.68 20.39 -7.76
N LEU A 169 3.29 19.25 -7.43
CA LEU A 169 3.40 18.10 -8.34
C LEU A 169 2.02 17.54 -8.70
N ILE A 170 1.11 17.42 -7.72
CA ILE A 170 -0.27 16.97 -7.95
C ILE A 170 -1.05 18.02 -8.77
N PHE A 171 -0.87 19.30 -8.50
CA PHE A 171 -1.48 20.37 -9.28
C PHE A 171 -1.02 20.34 -10.74
N LEU A 172 0.28 20.17 -11.00
CA LEU A 172 0.82 19.99 -12.35
C LEU A 172 0.24 18.75 -13.04
N SER A 173 0.04 17.65 -12.28
CA SER A 173 -0.68 16.47 -12.79
C SER A 173 -2.11 16.82 -13.17
N GLY A 174 -2.80 17.62 -12.37
CA GLY A 174 -4.15 18.12 -12.65
C GLY A 174 -4.22 18.97 -13.92
N LEU A 175 -3.26 19.87 -14.11
CA LEU A 175 -3.13 20.65 -15.34
C LEU A 175 -2.87 19.76 -16.56
N ALA A 176 -2.00 18.75 -16.43
CA ALA A 176 -1.76 17.79 -17.49
C ALA A 176 -3.04 17.00 -17.85
N VAL A 177 -3.84 16.56 -16.86
CA VAL A 177 -5.15 15.94 -17.08
C VAL A 177 -6.08 16.90 -17.81
N TYR A 178 -6.17 18.14 -17.34
CA TYR A 178 -7.09 19.14 -17.88
C TYR A 178 -6.80 19.46 -19.36
N PHE A 179 -5.55 19.76 -19.68
CA PHE A 179 -5.17 20.21 -21.02
C PHE A 179 -4.81 19.09 -22.00
N LEU A 180 -4.26 17.98 -21.51
CA LEU A 180 -3.65 16.97 -22.37
C LEU A 180 -4.47 15.69 -22.50
N LEU A 181 -5.36 15.36 -21.52
CA LEU A 181 -6.17 14.16 -21.60
C LEU A 181 -7.59 14.47 -22.08
N PRO A 182 -8.08 13.85 -23.17
CA PRO A 182 -9.49 13.85 -23.51
C PRO A 182 -10.29 12.93 -22.56
N GLU A 183 -11.61 13.01 -22.58
CA GLU A 183 -12.45 12.02 -21.90
C GLU A 183 -12.31 10.66 -22.59
N SER A 184 -12.07 9.58 -21.80
CA SER A 184 -11.91 8.23 -22.35
C SER A 184 -13.23 7.48 -22.45
N LEU A 185 -14.19 7.78 -21.55
CA LEU A 185 -15.46 7.09 -21.50
C LEU A 185 -16.49 7.74 -22.42
N ALA A 186 -16.78 7.09 -23.56
CA ALA A 186 -17.77 7.57 -24.51
C ALA A 186 -19.16 7.73 -23.83
N PRO A 187 -19.93 8.79 -24.14
CA PRO A 187 -21.23 9.05 -23.53
C PRO A 187 -22.21 7.86 -23.55
N LYS A 188 -22.18 7.08 -24.65
CA LYS A 188 -23.01 5.87 -24.81
C LYS A 188 -22.64 4.72 -23.86
N LYS A 189 -21.43 4.71 -23.32
CA LYS A 189 -20.94 3.67 -22.38
C LYS A 189 -21.10 4.08 -20.91
N ARG A 190 -21.59 5.29 -20.64
CA ARG A 190 -21.79 5.79 -19.27
C ARG A 190 -22.96 5.08 -18.61
N THR A 191 -22.79 4.74 -17.33
CA THR A 191 -23.83 4.12 -16.51
C THR A 191 -24.96 5.12 -16.23
N LYS A 192 -26.22 4.72 -16.48
CA LYS A 192 -27.38 5.63 -16.26
C LYS A 192 -27.75 5.78 -14.80
N LEU A 193 -27.57 4.75 -13.99
CA LEU A 193 -27.97 4.71 -12.58
C LEU A 193 -26.80 4.26 -11.70
N VAL A 194 -26.52 5.02 -10.67
CA VAL A 194 -25.64 4.63 -9.54
C VAL A 194 -26.58 4.19 -8.42
N THR A 195 -26.59 2.91 -8.09
CA THR A 195 -27.43 2.33 -7.03
C THR A 195 -26.63 2.20 -5.73
N LEU A 196 -27.32 2.26 -4.59
CA LEU A 196 -26.68 2.06 -3.27
C LEU A 196 -25.97 0.70 -3.16
N SER A 197 -26.38 -0.31 -3.92
CA SER A 197 -25.71 -1.61 -3.96
C SER A 197 -24.27 -1.53 -4.51
N ASN A 198 -23.97 -0.54 -5.35
CA ASN A 198 -22.61 -0.32 -5.90
C ASN A 198 -21.64 0.15 -4.81
N PHE A 199 -22.14 0.61 -3.66
CA PHE A 199 -21.35 1.03 -2.50
C PHE A 199 -21.16 -0.09 -1.46
N ASN A 200 -21.79 -1.26 -1.66
CA ASN A 200 -21.72 -2.36 -0.69
C ASN A 200 -20.48 -3.22 -0.91
N THR A 201 -19.37 -2.79 -0.35
CA THR A 201 -18.10 -3.51 -0.36
C THR A 201 -18.20 -4.88 0.35
N PHE A 202 -19.17 -5.05 1.25
CA PHE A 202 -19.29 -6.24 2.10
C PHE A 202 -20.09 -7.39 1.46
N SER A 203 -20.84 -7.16 0.38
CA SER A 203 -21.70 -8.18 -0.25
C SER A 203 -20.94 -9.42 -0.74
N HIS A 204 -19.68 -9.26 -1.12
CA HIS A 204 -18.85 -10.34 -1.68
C HIS A 204 -18.06 -11.13 -0.63
N PHE A 205 -17.97 -10.62 0.62
CA PHE A 205 -17.21 -11.29 1.68
C PHE A 205 -17.77 -12.68 2.02
N LYS A 206 -19.10 -12.77 2.21
CA LYS A 206 -19.76 -14.01 2.61
C LYS A 206 -19.48 -15.16 1.65
N ASP A 207 -19.55 -14.88 0.35
CA ASP A 207 -19.35 -15.90 -0.68
C ASP A 207 -17.91 -16.44 -0.70
N MET A 208 -16.92 -15.56 -0.53
CA MET A 208 -15.50 -15.93 -0.56
C MET A 208 -15.06 -16.63 0.73
N PHE A 209 -15.56 -16.19 1.90
CA PHE A 209 -15.25 -16.84 3.18
C PHE A 209 -15.91 -18.20 3.37
N ASN A 210 -16.92 -18.56 2.57
CA ASN A 210 -17.52 -19.89 2.57
C ASN A 210 -16.64 -20.95 1.87
N LEU A 211 -15.71 -20.56 1.01
CA LEU A 211 -14.75 -21.46 0.36
C LEU A 211 -13.57 -21.74 1.29
N LYS A 212 -13.44 -22.99 1.78
CA LYS A 212 -12.45 -23.35 2.81
C LYS A 212 -11.02 -22.97 2.44
N GLU A 213 -10.59 -23.23 1.20
CA GLU A 213 -9.25 -22.94 0.73
C GLU A 213 -9.00 -21.42 0.62
N VAL A 214 -9.97 -20.68 0.10
CA VAL A 214 -9.89 -19.21 -0.02
C VAL A 214 -9.89 -18.54 1.34
N LYS A 215 -10.74 -19.00 2.27
CA LYS A 215 -10.80 -18.50 3.65
C LYS A 215 -9.45 -18.57 4.34
N LEU A 216 -8.75 -19.71 4.21
CA LEU A 216 -7.45 -19.90 4.85
C LEU A 216 -6.39 -18.96 4.28
N LEU A 217 -6.38 -18.77 2.95
CA LEU A 217 -5.49 -17.80 2.28
C LEU A 217 -5.82 -16.35 2.64
N LEU A 218 -7.11 -16.00 2.75
CA LEU A 218 -7.50 -14.66 3.19
C LEU A 218 -7.07 -14.36 4.63
N LEU A 219 -7.23 -15.34 5.55
CA LEU A 219 -6.74 -15.23 6.93
C LEU A 219 -5.21 -15.06 6.96
N LEU A 220 -4.50 -15.84 6.16
CA LEU A 220 -3.05 -15.69 5.99
C LEU A 220 -2.67 -14.29 5.52
N GLY A 221 -3.40 -13.76 4.54
CA GLY A 221 -3.22 -12.40 4.05
C GLY A 221 -3.44 -11.34 5.14
N ILE A 222 -4.49 -11.50 5.96
CA ILE A 222 -4.76 -10.59 7.10
C ILE A 222 -3.57 -10.58 8.07
N LEU A 223 -3.06 -11.75 8.46
CA LEU A 223 -1.92 -11.85 9.38
C LEU A 223 -0.64 -11.25 8.79
N PHE A 224 -0.35 -11.54 7.53
CA PHE A 224 0.81 -10.98 6.83
C PHE A 224 0.74 -9.45 6.73
N TYR A 225 -0.38 -8.91 6.21
CA TYR A 225 -0.55 -7.46 6.06
C TYR A 225 -0.65 -6.75 7.40
N ALA A 226 -1.13 -7.41 8.48
CA ALA A 226 -1.09 -6.86 9.82
C ALA A 226 0.36 -6.71 10.33
N GLY A 227 1.18 -7.75 10.22
CA GLY A 227 2.59 -7.68 10.59
C GLY A 227 3.37 -6.62 9.79
N GLN A 228 3.15 -6.58 8.48
CA GLN A 228 3.77 -5.58 7.61
C GLN A 228 3.27 -4.16 7.90
N GLY A 229 1.97 -3.99 8.17
CA GLY A 229 1.38 -2.70 8.53
C GLY A 229 1.94 -2.16 9.85
N ILE A 230 2.12 -3.00 10.88
CA ILE A 230 2.78 -2.61 12.13
C ILE A 230 4.17 -2.02 11.84
N PHE A 231 4.97 -2.68 11.02
CA PHE A 231 6.27 -2.16 10.59
C PHE A 231 6.12 -0.84 9.83
N GLN A 232 5.31 -0.81 8.79
CA GLN A 232 5.20 0.34 7.89
C GLN A 232 4.73 1.62 8.60
N PHE A 233 3.76 1.52 9.52
CA PHE A 233 3.18 2.70 10.18
C PHE A 233 3.97 3.19 11.39
N ASN A 234 4.67 2.30 12.10
CA ASN A 234 5.32 2.66 13.37
C ASN A 234 6.84 2.76 13.30
N PHE A 235 7.46 2.22 12.24
CA PHE A 235 8.92 2.13 12.16
C PHE A 235 9.60 3.51 12.06
N ILE A 236 9.01 4.45 11.33
CA ILE A 236 9.54 5.82 11.20
C ILE A 236 9.53 6.53 12.57
N ILE A 237 8.46 6.35 13.35
CA ILE A 237 8.37 6.89 14.73
C ILE A 237 9.44 6.27 15.60
N PHE A 238 9.62 4.95 15.52
CA PHE A 238 10.65 4.22 16.26
C PHE A 238 12.05 4.76 15.94
N LEU A 239 12.38 4.95 14.67
CA LEU A 239 13.66 5.51 14.25
C LEU A 239 13.85 6.95 14.76
N LYS A 240 12.82 7.78 14.70
CA LYS A 240 12.86 9.16 15.16
C LYS A 240 13.14 9.25 16.68
N TYR A 241 12.40 8.52 17.51
CA TYR A 241 12.47 8.67 18.96
C TYR A 241 13.52 7.79 19.62
N PHE A 242 13.76 6.60 19.08
CA PHE A 242 14.69 5.64 19.67
C PHE A 242 16.12 5.83 19.15
N TYR A 243 16.28 5.99 17.82
CA TYR A 243 17.58 6.21 17.19
C TYR A 243 17.90 7.68 16.95
N LYS A 244 16.97 8.59 17.24
CA LYS A 244 17.15 10.06 17.06
C LYS A 244 17.45 10.45 15.60
N TRP A 245 16.95 9.68 14.63
CA TRP A 245 17.17 9.97 13.22
C TRP A 245 16.35 11.16 12.73
N GLY A 246 16.99 12.04 11.98
CA GLY A 246 16.35 13.17 11.32
C GLY A 246 15.65 12.78 10.00
N PRO A 247 14.90 13.72 9.40
CA PRO A 247 14.13 13.49 8.17
C PRO A 247 14.99 12.97 7.02
N THR A 248 16.17 13.57 6.79
CA THR A 248 17.09 13.19 5.71
C THR A 248 17.53 11.74 5.83
N PHE A 249 17.97 11.31 7.03
CA PHE A 249 18.47 9.96 7.24
C PHE A 249 17.35 8.92 7.07
N ILE A 250 16.16 9.21 7.58
CA ILE A 250 14.96 8.37 7.39
C ILE A 250 14.58 8.31 5.90
N GLY A 251 14.62 9.44 5.19
CA GLY A 251 14.31 9.49 3.76
C GLY A 251 15.25 8.64 2.91
N ILE A 252 16.57 8.75 3.15
CA ILE A 252 17.60 7.93 2.49
C ILE A 252 17.38 6.44 2.80
N MET A 253 17.13 6.11 4.06
CA MET A 253 16.88 4.74 4.49
C MET A 253 15.65 4.14 3.79
N LEU A 254 14.54 4.87 3.70
CA LEU A 254 13.35 4.41 2.99
C LEU A 254 13.60 4.23 1.48
N THR A 255 14.48 5.04 0.89
CA THR A 255 14.91 4.85 -0.50
C THR A 255 15.73 3.57 -0.66
N LEU A 256 16.66 3.29 0.25
CA LEU A 256 17.42 2.03 0.25
C LEU A 256 16.51 0.81 0.44
N VAL A 257 15.48 0.92 1.28
CA VAL A 257 14.40 -0.06 1.42
C VAL A 257 13.72 -0.33 0.07
N GLY A 258 13.36 0.71 -0.67
CA GLY A 258 12.76 0.57 -2.00
C GLY A 258 13.69 -0.08 -3.03
N ILE A 259 14.99 0.25 -3.01
CA ILE A 259 15.99 -0.40 -3.86
C ILE A 259 16.10 -1.89 -3.52
N CYS A 260 16.17 -2.23 -2.24
CA CYS A 260 16.22 -3.62 -1.77
C CYS A 260 14.98 -4.41 -2.23
N ASP A 261 13.77 -3.85 -2.08
CA ASP A 261 12.53 -4.47 -2.57
C ASP A 261 12.58 -4.78 -4.07
N ILE A 262 13.04 -3.83 -4.88
CA ILE A 262 13.19 -4.02 -6.33
C ILE A 262 14.20 -5.12 -6.65
N ILE A 263 15.36 -5.10 -6.02
CA ILE A 263 16.42 -6.12 -6.22
C ILE A 263 15.87 -7.51 -5.88
N VAL A 264 15.20 -7.66 -4.76
CA VAL A 264 14.66 -8.95 -4.33
C VAL A 264 13.57 -9.42 -5.30
N ARG A 265 12.61 -8.58 -5.65
CA ARG A 265 11.50 -8.95 -6.55
C ARG A 265 11.92 -9.18 -7.99
N ALA A 266 12.80 -8.33 -8.53
CA ALA A 266 13.17 -8.40 -9.95
C ALA A 266 14.33 -9.35 -10.24
N LEU A 267 15.29 -9.50 -9.33
CA LEU A 267 16.50 -10.28 -9.57
C LEU A 267 16.56 -11.57 -8.76
N LEU A 268 16.24 -11.53 -7.47
CA LEU A 268 16.41 -12.68 -6.59
C LEU A 268 15.24 -13.66 -6.71
N LEU A 269 13.99 -13.19 -6.63
CA LEU A 269 12.80 -14.04 -6.66
C LEU A 269 12.71 -14.91 -7.93
N PRO A 270 12.93 -14.40 -9.17
CA PRO A 270 12.89 -15.25 -10.36
C PRO A 270 13.96 -16.35 -10.39
N ARG A 271 15.14 -16.07 -9.78
CA ARG A 271 16.19 -17.08 -9.66
C ARG A 271 15.82 -18.16 -8.63
N LEU A 272 15.29 -17.74 -7.49
CA LEU A 272 14.84 -18.67 -6.44
C LEU A 272 13.69 -19.55 -6.90
N LEU A 273 12.75 -19.04 -7.70
CA LEU A 273 11.64 -19.81 -8.27
C LEU A 273 12.10 -20.93 -9.24
N LYS A 274 13.32 -20.82 -9.82
CA LYS A 274 13.89 -21.88 -10.63
C LYS A 274 14.53 -22.99 -9.79
N LEU A 275 14.96 -22.68 -8.57
CA LEU A 275 15.72 -23.59 -7.69
C LEU A 275 14.83 -24.20 -6.60
N PHE A 276 13.84 -23.47 -6.12
CA PHE A 276 13.02 -23.85 -4.99
C PHE A 276 11.51 -23.74 -5.32
N SER A 277 10.72 -24.55 -4.63
CA SER A 277 9.27 -24.50 -4.75
C SER A 277 8.71 -23.19 -4.13
N GLU A 278 7.58 -22.69 -4.66
CA GLU A 278 6.87 -21.52 -4.11
C GLU A 278 6.58 -21.67 -2.60
N LYS A 279 6.36 -22.91 -2.12
CA LYS A 279 6.19 -23.22 -0.70
C LYS A 279 7.42 -22.80 0.12
N VAL A 280 8.60 -23.25 -0.30
CA VAL A 280 9.87 -22.96 0.40
C VAL A 280 10.13 -21.46 0.38
N ILE A 281 9.94 -20.81 -0.76
CA ILE A 281 10.15 -19.36 -0.90
C ILE A 281 9.17 -18.59 -0.01
N GLY A 282 7.89 -18.98 0.02
CA GLY A 282 6.91 -18.31 0.87
C GLY A 282 7.18 -18.50 2.37
N ILE A 283 7.57 -19.70 2.81
CA ILE A 283 7.92 -19.95 4.22
C ILE A 283 9.19 -19.18 4.60
N THR A 284 10.26 -19.24 3.79
CA THR A 284 11.49 -18.48 4.03
C THR A 284 11.22 -16.97 4.04
N GLY A 285 10.32 -16.49 3.19
CA GLY A 285 9.88 -15.09 3.20
C GLY A 285 9.24 -14.69 4.53
N LEU A 286 8.28 -15.48 5.05
CA LEU A 286 7.65 -15.21 6.34
C LEU A 286 8.62 -15.33 7.52
N ILE A 287 9.53 -16.32 7.50
CA ILE A 287 10.57 -16.45 8.52
C ILE A 287 11.51 -15.23 8.48
N GLY A 288 11.95 -14.80 7.28
CA GLY A 288 12.78 -13.62 7.12
C GLY A 288 12.12 -12.36 7.67
N LEU A 289 10.83 -12.16 7.36
CA LEU A 289 10.02 -11.06 7.91
C LEU A 289 9.93 -11.14 9.45
N ALA A 290 9.62 -12.31 10.01
CA ALA A 290 9.52 -12.51 11.45
C ALA A 290 10.88 -12.28 12.15
N THR A 291 11.97 -12.80 11.57
CA THR A 291 13.33 -12.60 12.10
C THR A 291 13.69 -11.11 12.09
N GLY A 292 13.38 -10.39 11.02
CA GLY A 292 13.61 -8.96 10.95
C GLY A 292 12.83 -8.18 12.01
N LEU A 293 11.55 -8.53 12.24
CA LEU A 293 10.74 -7.93 13.32
C LEU A 293 11.30 -8.26 14.71
N ALA A 294 11.77 -9.48 14.94
CA ALA A 294 12.44 -9.88 16.17
C ALA A 294 13.77 -9.11 16.39
N LEU A 295 14.51 -8.84 15.32
CA LEU A 295 15.72 -7.99 15.40
C LEU A 295 15.38 -6.55 15.79
N ILE A 296 14.22 -6.00 15.41
CA ILE A 296 13.78 -4.70 15.94
C ILE A 296 13.57 -4.80 17.46
N VAL A 297 12.97 -5.89 17.97
CA VAL A 297 12.85 -6.10 19.43
C VAL A 297 14.23 -6.11 20.08
N ALA A 298 15.19 -6.84 19.53
CA ALA A 298 16.57 -6.81 20.03
C ALA A 298 17.18 -5.40 19.98
N GLY A 299 16.90 -4.63 18.92
CA GLY A 299 17.30 -3.24 18.75
C GLY A 299 16.70 -2.27 19.78
N THR A 300 15.60 -2.63 20.45
CA THR A 300 15.05 -1.84 21.59
C THR A 300 15.87 -2.06 22.87
N ILE A 301 16.62 -3.15 22.99
CA ILE A 301 17.45 -3.48 24.14
C ILE A 301 18.90 -3.02 23.88
N ILE A 302 19.40 -3.32 22.69
CA ILE A 302 20.78 -3.01 22.26
C ILE A 302 20.68 -2.09 21.02
N PRO A 303 20.69 -0.76 21.19
CA PRO A 303 20.64 0.19 20.08
C PRO A 303 21.89 0.05 19.20
N SER A 304 21.77 -0.60 18.06
CA SER A 304 22.87 -0.85 17.13
C SER A 304 22.42 -0.61 15.69
N MET A 305 23.20 0.17 14.95
CA MET A 305 22.99 0.39 13.52
C MET A 305 23.06 -0.91 12.71
N PHE A 306 23.90 -1.84 13.12
CA PHE A 306 24.02 -3.14 12.49
C PHE A 306 22.73 -3.97 12.68
N ILE A 307 22.22 -4.05 13.92
CA ILE A 307 20.99 -4.80 14.23
C ILE A 307 19.82 -4.24 13.42
N ILE A 308 19.64 -2.90 13.41
CA ILE A 308 18.52 -2.29 12.69
C ILE A 308 18.65 -2.45 11.17
N SER A 309 19.87 -2.41 10.62
CA SER A 309 20.10 -2.66 9.20
C SER A 309 19.76 -4.09 8.81
N MET A 310 20.18 -5.08 9.61
CA MET A 310 19.82 -6.50 9.42
C MET A 310 18.31 -6.72 9.56
N ALA A 311 17.66 -6.05 10.52
CA ALA A 311 16.22 -6.08 10.69
C ALA A 311 15.49 -5.60 9.42
N ILE A 312 15.90 -4.45 8.87
CA ILE A 312 15.32 -3.88 7.65
C ILE A 312 15.49 -4.84 6.47
N ILE A 313 16.69 -5.36 6.26
CA ILE A 313 16.98 -6.32 5.18
C ILE A 313 16.08 -7.55 5.33
N GLY A 314 15.97 -8.12 6.52
CA GLY A 314 15.15 -9.30 6.80
C GLY A 314 13.66 -9.03 6.52
N ILE A 315 13.13 -7.91 6.99
CA ILE A 315 11.73 -7.52 6.80
C ILE A 315 11.42 -7.33 5.31
N ILE A 316 12.22 -6.54 4.61
CA ILE A 316 11.96 -6.21 3.21
C ILE A 316 12.14 -7.43 2.32
N SER A 317 13.26 -8.15 2.46
CA SER A 317 13.49 -9.37 1.67
C SER A 317 12.41 -10.42 1.94
N GLY A 318 12.03 -10.59 3.21
CA GLY A 318 10.98 -11.51 3.60
C GLY A 318 9.63 -11.18 2.97
N ALA A 319 9.19 -9.93 3.07
CA ALA A 319 7.95 -9.46 2.46
C ALA A 319 7.97 -9.56 0.94
N SER A 320 9.09 -9.15 0.31
CA SER A 320 9.27 -9.18 -1.15
C SER A 320 9.28 -10.59 -1.75
N LEU A 321 9.69 -11.60 -0.98
CA LEU A 321 9.60 -13.01 -1.37
C LEU A 321 8.20 -13.58 -1.14
N PHE A 322 7.57 -13.25 -0.02
CA PHE A 322 6.28 -13.85 0.35
C PHE A 322 5.10 -13.28 -0.46
N GLU A 323 4.98 -11.96 -0.57
CA GLU A 323 3.80 -11.33 -1.14
C GLU A 323 3.49 -11.78 -2.60
N PRO A 324 4.45 -11.86 -3.54
CA PRO A 324 4.19 -12.37 -4.88
C PRO A 324 3.78 -13.85 -4.88
N THR A 325 4.41 -14.70 -4.06
CA THR A 325 4.07 -16.12 -3.95
C THR A 325 2.66 -16.30 -3.35
N TYR A 326 2.29 -15.50 -2.36
CA TYR A 326 0.95 -15.46 -1.79
C TYR A 326 -0.10 -15.05 -2.81
N ASN A 327 0.12 -13.94 -3.52
CA ASN A 327 -0.82 -13.44 -4.54
C ASN A 327 -0.98 -14.46 -5.69
N GLY A 328 0.09 -15.13 -6.10
CA GLY A 328 0.04 -16.23 -7.06
C GLY A 328 -0.83 -17.39 -6.58
N LYS A 329 -0.65 -17.85 -5.34
CA LYS A 329 -1.48 -18.91 -4.73
C LYS A 329 -2.93 -18.49 -4.58
N LEU A 330 -3.18 -17.27 -4.13
CA LEU A 330 -4.53 -16.73 -3.99
C LEU A 330 -5.25 -16.70 -5.35
N SER A 331 -4.58 -16.27 -6.40
CA SER A 331 -5.12 -16.28 -7.76
C SER A 331 -5.41 -17.71 -8.29
N GLN A 332 -4.54 -18.68 -7.98
CA GLN A 332 -4.73 -20.09 -8.40
C GLN A 332 -5.82 -20.85 -7.61
N SER A 333 -6.33 -20.27 -6.51
CA SER A 333 -7.31 -20.94 -5.64
C SER A 333 -8.76 -20.85 -6.12
N ILE A 334 -9.02 -20.16 -7.22
CA ILE A 334 -10.37 -19.91 -7.73
C ILE A 334 -10.37 -19.85 -9.26
N ASP A 335 -11.54 -20.15 -9.86
CA ASP A 335 -11.74 -20.06 -11.31
C ASP A 335 -11.61 -18.63 -11.83
N GLU A 336 -11.21 -18.50 -13.11
CA GLU A 336 -11.00 -17.19 -13.76
C GLU A 336 -12.24 -16.29 -13.68
N SER A 337 -13.44 -16.85 -13.75
CA SER A 337 -14.72 -16.12 -13.66
C SER A 337 -14.96 -15.40 -12.33
N LYS A 338 -14.27 -15.82 -11.24
CA LYS A 338 -14.43 -15.26 -9.90
C LYS A 338 -13.21 -14.43 -9.43
N GLN A 339 -12.17 -14.35 -10.26
CA GLN A 339 -10.92 -13.63 -9.93
C GLN A 339 -11.17 -12.17 -9.50
N GLY A 340 -12.05 -11.47 -10.21
CA GLY A 340 -12.39 -10.08 -9.87
C GLY A 340 -12.99 -9.94 -8.47
N LYS A 341 -13.88 -10.87 -8.07
CA LYS A 341 -14.46 -10.90 -6.71
C LYS A 341 -13.40 -11.16 -5.64
N LEU A 342 -12.51 -12.12 -5.89
CA LEU A 342 -11.43 -12.46 -4.97
C LEU A 342 -10.47 -11.30 -4.75
N GLN A 343 -10.05 -10.63 -5.82
CA GLN A 343 -9.20 -9.44 -5.74
C GLN A 343 -9.90 -8.30 -5.00
N GLY A 344 -11.20 -8.10 -5.25
CA GLY A 344 -12.00 -7.12 -4.51
C GLY A 344 -12.04 -7.39 -3.01
N VAL A 345 -12.26 -8.65 -2.60
CA VAL A 345 -12.25 -9.04 -1.17
C VAL A 345 -10.86 -8.88 -0.58
N SER A 346 -9.79 -9.31 -1.27
CA SER A 346 -8.42 -9.14 -0.81
C SER A 346 -8.06 -7.65 -0.61
N GLN A 347 -8.42 -6.79 -1.56
CA GLN A 347 -8.20 -5.35 -1.47
C GLN A 347 -8.98 -4.71 -0.31
N SER A 348 -10.22 -5.15 -0.08
CA SER A 348 -11.03 -4.66 1.04
C SER A 348 -10.45 -5.06 2.40
N LEU A 349 -9.89 -6.28 2.52
CA LEU A 349 -9.19 -6.72 3.72
C LEU A 349 -7.91 -5.91 3.97
N GLN A 350 -7.14 -5.60 2.92
CA GLN A 350 -5.98 -4.71 3.03
C GLN A 350 -6.41 -3.30 3.48
N SER A 351 -7.50 -2.78 2.93
CA SER A 351 -8.03 -1.48 3.33
C SER A 351 -8.49 -1.48 4.80
N ALA A 352 -9.16 -2.54 5.25
CA ALA A 352 -9.54 -2.71 6.66
C ALA A 352 -8.30 -2.75 7.57
N ASN A 353 -7.24 -3.46 7.17
CA ASN A 353 -5.96 -3.45 7.89
C ASN A 353 -5.38 -2.04 7.97
N ASN A 354 -5.40 -1.27 6.90
CA ASN A 354 -4.88 0.10 6.87
C ASN A 354 -5.68 1.06 7.78
N VAL A 355 -6.95 0.75 8.07
CA VAL A 355 -7.77 1.49 9.04
C VAL A 355 -7.48 1.07 10.48
N LEU A 356 -7.43 -0.25 10.74
CA LEU A 356 -7.41 -0.79 12.10
C LEU A 356 -5.99 -0.90 12.69
N ILE A 357 -5.02 -1.32 11.87
CA ILE A 357 -3.67 -1.61 12.34
C ILE A 357 -2.96 -0.38 12.90
N PRO A 358 -3.01 0.83 12.30
CA PRO A 358 -2.31 1.97 12.87
C PRO A 358 -2.75 2.28 14.30
N MET A 359 -4.06 2.28 14.56
CA MET A 359 -4.60 2.57 15.90
C MET A 359 -4.32 1.46 16.91
N GLY A 360 -4.52 0.20 16.51
CA GLY A 360 -4.21 -0.95 17.35
C GLY A 360 -2.72 -1.03 17.70
N ALA A 361 -1.86 -0.77 16.72
CA ALA A 361 -0.42 -0.73 16.90
C ALA A 361 0.00 0.44 17.82
N ALA A 362 -0.60 1.62 17.67
CA ALA A 362 -0.33 2.77 18.54
C ALA A 362 -0.66 2.49 20.00
N ALA A 363 -1.79 1.81 20.27
CA ALA A 363 -2.20 1.42 21.61
C ALA A 363 -1.14 0.53 22.29
N ILE A 364 -0.54 -0.41 21.56
CA ILE A 364 0.55 -1.26 22.10
C ILE A 364 1.86 -0.48 22.20
N TYR A 365 2.17 0.34 21.19
CA TYR A 365 3.42 1.10 21.14
C TYR A 365 3.62 2.06 22.34
N ILE A 366 2.52 2.64 22.84
CA ILE A 366 2.54 3.53 24.02
C ILE A 366 3.12 2.81 25.24
N TYR A 367 2.81 1.52 25.42
CA TYR A 367 3.36 0.74 26.53
C TYR A 367 4.82 0.38 26.28
N SER A 368 5.14 -0.13 25.10
CA SER A 368 6.51 -0.47 24.73
C SER A 368 6.63 -0.71 23.21
N PRO A 369 7.59 -0.05 22.52
CA PRO A 369 7.92 -0.38 21.14
C PRO A 369 8.32 -1.85 20.98
N GLY A 370 9.09 -2.40 21.93
CA GLY A 370 9.49 -3.81 21.92
C GLY A 370 8.29 -4.76 21.95
N MET A 371 7.28 -4.49 22.76
CA MET A 371 6.05 -5.27 22.84
C MET A 371 5.29 -5.24 21.52
N LEU A 372 5.21 -4.10 20.84
CA LEU A 372 4.57 -4.00 19.54
C LEU A 372 5.25 -4.90 18.50
N TYR A 373 6.58 -4.81 18.37
CA TYR A 373 7.31 -5.61 17.39
C TYR A 373 7.36 -7.10 17.76
N ALA A 374 7.34 -7.44 19.06
CA ALA A 374 7.16 -8.82 19.50
C ALA A 374 5.79 -9.37 19.07
N THR A 375 4.71 -8.59 19.25
CA THR A 375 3.37 -8.96 18.78
C THR A 375 3.36 -9.17 17.27
N ALA A 376 3.97 -8.25 16.49
CA ALA A 376 4.10 -8.41 15.05
C ALA A 376 4.86 -9.68 14.66
N THR A 377 5.94 -10.00 15.38
CA THR A 377 6.72 -11.24 15.17
C THR A 377 5.84 -12.48 15.37
N PHE A 378 5.07 -12.54 16.46
CA PHE A 378 4.14 -13.66 16.72
C PHE A 378 3.06 -13.79 15.66
N VAL A 379 2.48 -12.67 15.21
CA VAL A 379 1.46 -12.65 14.14
C VAL A 379 2.03 -13.22 12.85
N VAL A 380 3.25 -12.82 12.46
CA VAL A 380 3.91 -13.32 11.25
C VAL A 380 4.33 -14.79 11.38
N LEU A 381 4.79 -15.22 12.55
CA LEU A 381 5.08 -16.64 12.81
C LEU A 381 3.81 -17.51 12.74
N ALA A 382 2.69 -17.01 13.27
CA ALA A 382 1.39 -17.68 13.11
C ALA A 382 1.01 -17.80 11.62
N ALA A 383 1.26 -16.77 10.81
CA ALA A 383 1.09 -16.82 9.37
C ALA A 383 2.00 -17.88 8.71
N ALA A 384 3.26 -18.00 9.15
CA ALA A 384 4.20 -18.99 8.62
C ALA A 384 3.73 -20.45 8.94
N ILE A 385 3.26 -20.68 10.15
CA ILE A 385 2.71 -21.99 10.56
C ILE A 385 1.44 -22.31 9.74
N LEU A 386 0.54 -21.34 9.60
CA LEU A 386 -0.68 -21.48 8.82
C LEU A 386 -0.39 -21.80 7.34
N TYR A 387 0.57 -21.09 6.74
CA TYR A 387 0.98 -21.32 5.35
C TYR A 387 1.62 -22.71 5.17
N SER A 388 2.45 -23.14 6.11
CA SER A 388 3.08 -24.47 6.06
C SER A 388 2.05 -25.60 6.09
N LYS A 389 1.00 -25.48 6.91
CA LYS A 389 -0.13 -26.44 7.01
C LYS A 389 -0.97 -26.43 5.74
N TYR A 390 -1.37 -25.25 5.25
CA TYR A 390 -2.15 -25.10 4.02
C TYR A 390 -1.52 -25.84 2.83
N VAL A 391 -0.24 -25.64 2.61
CA VAL A 391 0.45 -26.25 1.45
C VAL A 391 0.69 -27.76 1.65
N SER A 392 0.73 -28.25 2.89
CA SER A 392 0.82 -29.69 3.18
C SER A 392 -0.49 -30.40 2.87
N GLU A 393 -1.64 -29.84 3.27
CA GLU A 393 -2.96 -30.41 2.97
C GLU A 393 -3.24 -30.45 1.46
N THR A 394 -2.88 -29.41 0.71
CA THR A 394 -3.08 -29.36 -0.75
C THR A 394 -2.28 -30.44 -1.50
N ARG A 395 -1.14 -30.89 -0.97
CA ARG A 395 -0.36 -32.01 -1.53
C ARG A 395 -1.03 -33.36 -1.30
N LEU A 396 -1.60 -33.59 -0.13
CA LEU A 396 -2.29 -34.85 0.20
C LEU A 396 -3.51 -35.07 -0.67
N VAL A 397 -4.30 -34.01 -0.92
CA VAL A 397 -5.49 -34.07 -1.79
C VAL A 397 -5.11 -34.34 -3.25
N LYS A 398 -4.07 -33.67 -3.81
CA LYS A 398 -3.60 -33.92 -5.18
C LYS A 398 -2.87 -35.23 -5.35
N GLY A 399 -2.26 -35.78 -4.32
CA GLY A 399 -1.63 -37.10 -4.31
C GLY A 399 -2.65 -38.25 -4.33
N SER A 400 -3.77 -38.08 -3.60
CA SER A 400 -4.84 -39.09 -3.58
C SER A 400 -5.63 -39.15 -4.88
N THR A 401 -5.86 -38.02 -5.56
CA THR A 401 -6.54 -38.00 -6.88
C THR A 401 -5.71 -38.69 -7.98
N ARG A 402 -4.38 -38.59 -7.95
CA ARG A 402 -3.51 -39.30 -8.92
C ARG A 402 -3.41 -40.82 -8.66
N MET A 403 -3.78 -41.31 -7.49
CA MET A 403 -3.86 -42.78 -7.21
C MET A 403 -5.16 -43.43 -7.71
N TYR A 404 -6.18 -42.64 -8.03
CA TYR A 404 -7.46 -43.15 -8.57
C TYR A 404 -7.56 -43.05 -10.09
N ASP A 405 -6.65 -42.33 -10.74
CA ASP A 405 -6.61 -42.16 -12.21
C ASP A 405 -5.58 -43.10 -12.90
N ASN A 406 -4.95 -44.03 -12.21
CA ASN A 406 -4.15 -45.15 -12.72
C ASN A 406 -4.82 -46.49 -12.31
#